data_1035c2e2e60426d4992abbe4f71b055d
#
_entry.id   1035c2e2e60426d4992abbe4f71b055d
#
_cell.length_a   1.000
_cell.length_b   1.000
_cell.length_c   1.000
_cell.angle_alpha   90.00
_cell.angle_beta   90.00
_cell.angle_gamma   90.00
#
_symmetry.space_group_name_H-M   'P 1'
#
loop_
_entity.id
_entity.type
_entity.pdbx_description
1 polymer ?
#
loop_
_entity_poly.entity_id
_entity_poly.type
_entity_poly.pdbx_seq_one_letter_code
_entity_poly.pdbx_strand_id
1 'polypeptide(L)'
;TGRGSTSRTDKRWQVNGTDLGITWETKPGQVAIAFGDSIGRGFTPPGPTGGDWRSNAIGFSSQRDLSKGLKIDTMVQDSRCHAAQVISSRKVDNYEITTIPTSGFALGKRQYMSYMSIRTWGPIPGIWLTNYGGMAYSDDGGSTWTKDQYARWDNIFGLSNFQVSSMVPQGDYVYMFGTPNGRLGSTALARVPKTQVLNKTAYQYWVNGTWRPVADSSATPIFGGPTGELSVRYNEQSKKWQASYLDIGRGAIVLRESATPQGLWSQPANLVTGSQYPQVYGGFIHPWSTGDDLYFTASKWTTYNVELMRVRVR
;
A
#
# COMPACT_ATOMS: atom_id res chain seq x y z
N THR A 1 6.23 14.22 4.49
CA THR A 1 5.80 15.03 3.33
C THR A 1 5.28 16.39 3.76
N GLY A 2 4.90 17.26 2.80
CA GLY A 2 4.30 18.57 3.06
C GLY A 2 5.26 19.65 3.54
N ARG A 3 4.67 20.74 4.04
CA ARG A 3 5.38 21.93 4.52
C ARG A 3 6.21 21.59 5.76
N GLY A 4 7.48 22.01 5.75
CA GLY A 4 8.40 21.78 6.87
C GLY A 4 9.12 20.43 6.83
N SER A 5 8.74 19.50 5.94
CA SER A 5 9.45 18.24 5.76
C SER A 5 10.81 18.44 5.08
N THR A 6 11.76 17.53 5.33
CA THR A 6 13.06 17.51 4.64
C THR A 6 12.91 17.46 3.12
N SER A 7 11.89 16.76 2.63
CA SER A 7 11.62 16.63 1.19
C SER A 7 10.97 17.86 0.56
N ARG A 8 10.34 18.73 1.35
CA ARG A 8 9.67 19.95 0.89
C ARG A 8 8.79 19.69 -0.33
N THR A 9 7.96 18.65 -0.25
CA THR A 9 7.08 18.21 -1.35
C THR A 9 6.08 19.28 -1.76
N ASP A 10 5.72 20.15 -0.82
CA ASP A 10 4.87 21.35 -1.04
C ASP A 10 5.46 22.29 -2.09
N LYS A 11 6.76 22.57 -2.00
CA LYS A 11 7.43 23.53 -2.88
C LYS A 11 8.01 22.90 -4.14
N ARG A 12 8.55 21.68 -3.99
CA ARG A 12 9.25 21.03 -5.09
C ARG A 12 8.30 20.42 -6.11
N TRP A 13 7.11 19.97 -5.69
CA TRP A 13 6.20 19.20 -6.56
C TRP A 13 4.72 19.49 -6.33
N GLN A 14 4.39 20.54 -5.60
CA GLN A 14 3.00 20.89 -5.25
C GLN A 14 2.22 19.74 -4.60
N VAL A 15 2.89 18.96 -3.74
CA VAL A 15 2.27 17.97 -2.87
C VAL A 15 2.28 18.52 -1.46
N ASN A 16 1.20 19.24 -1.12
CA ASN A 16 1.03 19.93 0.15
C ASN A 16 0.44 19.00 1.22
N GLY A 17 -0.48 18.12 0.80
CA GLY A 17 -1.04 17.04 1.59
C GLY A 17 -1.09 15.76 0.79
N THR A 18 -0.82 14.63 1.44
CA THR A 18 -0.87 13.30 0.84
C THR A 18 -0.84 12.22 1.91
N ASP A 19 -1.15 10.99 1.56
CA ASP A 19 -1.16 9.87 2.49
C ASP A 19 -0.48 8.60 1.95
N LEU A 20 -0.56 7.53 2.72
CA LEU A 20 0.00 6.19 2.52
C LEU A 20 1.53 6.17 2.59
N GLY A 21 2.25 6.43 1.50
CA GLY A 21 3.70 6.30 1.46
C GLY A 21 4.17 4.86 1.34
N ILE A 22 3.56 4.10 0.44
CA ILE A 22 3.87 2.70 0.15
C ILE A 22 5.26 2.62 -0.47
N THR A 23 6.15 1.81 0.10
CA THR A 23 7.55 1.73 -0.33
C THR A 23 7.94 0.36 -0.87
N TRP A 24 8.71 0.34 -1.96
CA TRP A 24 9.37 -0.86 -2.47
C TRP A 24 10.69 -0.53 -3.16
N GLU A 25 11.63 -1.45 -3.14
CA GLU A 25 12.89 -1.28 -3.87
C GLU A 25 12.66 -1.51 -5.36
N THR A 26 12.98 -0.50 -6.19
CA THR A 26 12.82 -0.56 -7.65
C THR A 26 14.04 -1.19 -8.31
N LYS A 27 15.18 -0.92 -7.76
CA LYS A 27 16.51 -1.44 -8.13
C LYS A 27 17.44 -1.25 -6.92
N PRO A 28 18.59 -1.91 -6.88
CA PRO A 28 19.56 -1.72 -5.78
C PRO A 28 19.85 -0.24 -5.54
N GLY A 29 19.55 0.22 -4.33
CA GLY A 29 19.82 1.61 -3.91
C GLY A 29 18.75 2.65 -4.26
N GLN A 30 17.60 2.23 -4.76
CA GLN A 30 16.48 3.13 -5.01
C GLN A 30 15.17 2.52 -4.52
N VAL A 31 14.40 3.30 -3.78
CA VAL A 31 13.05 2.98 -3.33
C VAL A 31 12.05 3.89 -4.01
N ALA A 32 10.98 3.32 -4.56
CA ALA A 32 9.78 4.06 -4.92
C ALA A 32 8.91 4.27 -3.69
N ILE A 33 8.17 5.36 -3.69
CA ILE A 33 7.21 5.73 -2.64
C ILE A 33 5.93 6.15 -3.35
N ALA A 34 4.90 5.29 -3.29
CA ALA A 34 3.59 5.61 -3.85
C ALA A 34 2.70 6.24 -2.79
N PHE A 35 2.03 7.29 -3.18
CA PHE A 35 1.09 8.05 -2.36
C PHE A 35 -0.34 7.84 -2.88
N GLY A 36 -1.31 7.96 -1.98
CA GLY A 36 -2.72 8.03 -2.31
C GLY A 36 -3.13 9.43 -2.77
N ASP A 37 -4.34 9.84 -2.45
CA ASP A 37 -4.83 11.17 -2.81
C ASP A 37 -3.83 12.25 -2.39
N SER A 38 -3.38 13.03 -3.36
CA SER A 38 -2.34 14.04 -3.20
C SER A 38 -2.87 15.39 -3.61
N ILE A 39 -2.82 16.35 -2.70
CA ILE A 39 -3.40 17.68 -2.88
C ILE A 39 -2.30 18.73 -2.96
N GLY A 40 -2.37 19.58 -3.97
CA GLY A 40 -1.45 20.70 -4.16
C GLY A 40 -2.04 22.02 -3.73
N ARG A 41 -2.27 22.90 -4.70
CA ARG A 41 -2.79 24.24 -4.46
C ARG A 41 -4.15 24.19 -3.76
N GLY A 42 -4.32 25.03 -2.77
CA GLY A 42 -5.56 25.12 -2.00
C GLY A 42 -5.73 24.02 -0.95
N PHE A 43 -4.69 23.22 -0.69
CA PHE A 43 -4.74 22.22 0.38
C PHE A 43 -5.07 22.83 1.73
N THR A 44 -6.06 22.25 2.39
CA THR A 44 -6.48 22.64 3.74
C THR A 44 -6.79 21.37 4.53
N PRO A 45 -5.97 21.02 5.56
CA PRO A 45 -6.25 19.87 6.40
C PRO A 45 -7.52 20.10 7.28
N PRO A 46 -8.18 19.04 7.77
CA PRO A 46 -7.78 17.63 7.69
C PRO A 46 -8.21 16.96 6.38
N GLY A 47 -7.55 15.79 6.12
CA GLY A 47 -7.88 14.96 4.98
C GLY A 47 -7.55 15.58 3.62
N PRO A 48 -7.97 14.94 2.51
CA PRO A 48 -7.63 15.35 1.15
C PRO A 48 -8.50 16.49 0.64
N THR A 49 -8.44 17.65 1.28
CA THR A 49 -9.27 18.82 0.91
C THR A 49 -8.44 19.84 0.13
N GLY A 50 -8.89 20.18 -1.07
CA GLY A 50 -8.23 21.17 -1.94
C GLY A 50 -8.59 21.01 -3.41
N GLY A 51 -8.17 21.96 -4.25
CA GLY A 51 -8.55 22.01 -5.66
C GLY A 51 -7.62 21.27 -6.62
N ASP A 52 -6.33 21.20 -6.33
CA ASP A 52 -5.32 20.51 -7.15
C ASP A 52 -5.14 19.09 -6.64
N TRP A 53 -6.04 18.21 -7.05
CA TRP A 53 -6.13 16.84 -6.57
C TRP A 53 -5.68 15.81 -7.60
N ARG A 54 -4.72 14.97 -7.19
CA ARG A 54 -4.26 13.77 -7.89
C ARG A 54 -4.61 12.55 -7.05
N SER A 55 -5.22 11.55 -7.65
CA SER A 55 -5.61 10.29 -6.97
C SER A 55 -4.40 9.48 -6.46
N ASN A 56 -3.24 9.74 -7.01
CA ASN A 56 -2.00 9.07 -6.64
C ASN A 56 -0.80 9.85 -7.18
N ALA A 57 0.36 9.64 -6.56
CA ALA A 57 1.64 10.17 -7.03
C ALA A 57 2.76 9.19 -6.65
N ILE A 58 3.90 9.26 -7.33
CA ILE A 58 5.09 8.44 -7.02
C ILE A 58 6.32 9.34 -6.90
N GLY A 59 7.08 9.11 -5.83
CA GLY A 59 8.41 9.66 -5.61
C GLY A 59 9.45 8.56 -5.50
N PHE A 60 10.73 8.96 -5.53
CA PHE A 60 11.87 8.07 -5.40
C PHE A 60 12.85 8.58 -4.36
N SER A 61 13.47 7.65 -3.64
CA SER A 61 14.47 7.93 -2.60
C SER A 61 15.67 7.03 -2.74
N SER A 62 16.85 7.59 -2.53
CA SER A 62 18.12 6.87 -2.40
C SER A 62 18.68 6.93 -0.97
N GLN A 63 17.93 7.44 -0.02
CA GLN A 63 18.32 7.62 1.38
C GLN A 63 18.42 6.27 2.11
N ARG A 64 19.65 5.72 2.18
CA ARG A 64 19.94 4.44 2.85
C ARG A 64 19.89 4.54 4.37
N ASP A 65 20.35 5.65 4.93
CA ASP A 65 20.34 5.87 6.37
C ASP A 65 18.98 6.37 6.81
N LEU A 66 18.09 5.44 7.18
CA LEU A 66 16.72 5.73 7.59
C LEU A 66 16.64 6.49 8.92
N SER A 67 17.72 6.49 9.73
CA SER A 67 17.78 7.28 10.96
C SER A 67 17.72 8.78 10.70
N LYS A 68 18.08 9.20 9.49
CA LYS A 68 18.01 10.60 9.02
C LYS A 68 16.64 10.98 8.43
N GLY A 69 15.68 10.06 8.49
CA GLY A 69 14.34 10.25 7.93
C GLY A 69 14.22 9.83 6.47
N LEU A 70 13.06 10.04 5.89
CA LEU A 70 12.76 9.72 4.49
C LEU A 70 12.93 10.99 3.63
N LYS A 71 13.97 11.00 2.80
CA LYS A 71 14.21 12.07 1.82
C LYS A 71 13.73 11.61 0.45
N ILE A 72 12.80 12.33 -0.13
CA ILE A 72 12.36 12.14 -1.52
C ILE A 72 13.29 12.94 -2.42
N ASP A 73 13.98 12.27 -3.34
CA ASP A 73 14.94 12.90 -4.25
C ASP A 73 14.24 13.49 -5.46
N THR A 74 13.32 12.72 -6.05
CA THR A 74 12.52 13.11 -7.24
C THR A 74 11.09 12.58 -7.12
N MET A 75 10.18 13.16 -7.90
CA MET A 75 8.84 12.63 -8.16
C MET A 75 8.58 12.58 -9.65
N VAL A 76 7.68 11.69 -10.08
CA VAL A 76 7.14 11.74 -11.45
C VAL A 76 6.36 13.04 -11.60
N GLN A 77 6.58 13.77 -12.69
CA GLN A 77 6.02 15.10 -12.91
C GLN A 77 5.32 15.17 -14.27
N ASP A 78 4.21 15.87 -14.35
CA ASP A 78 3.51 16.24 -15.58
C ASP A 78 3.88 17.64 -16.08
N SER A 79 4.37 18.48 -15.15
CA SER A 79 4.90 19.81 -15.46
C SER A 79 5.95 20.21 -14.43
N ARG A 80 6.66 21.31 -14.69
CA ARG A 80 7.71 21.80 -13.79
C ARG A 80 7.19 22.04 -12.37
N CYS A 81 7.82 21.39 -11.39
CA CYS A 81 7.46 21.48 -9.97
C CYS A 81 6.02 21.02 -9.66
N HIS A 82 5.47 20.10 -10.44
CA HIS A 82 4.14 19.52 -10.22
C HIS A 82 4.19 18.00 -10.39
N ALA A 83 3.83 17.26 -9.33
CA ALA A 83 3.79 15.81 -9.37
C ALA A 83 2.62 15.32 -10.22
N ALA A 84 2.89 14.35 -11.09
CA ALA A 84 1.91 13.72 -11.93
C ALA A 84 0.99 12.76 -11.15
N GLN A 85 -0.24 12.63 -11.61
CA GLN A 85 -1.05 11.45 -11.34
C GLN A 85 -0.59 10.32 -12.25
N VAL A 86 -0.11 9.20 -11.70
CA VAL A 86 0.55 8.13 -12.49
C VAL A 86 -0.40 7.05 -12.98
N ILE A 87 -1.48 6.75 -12.25
CA ILE A 87 -2.59 5.91 -12.72
C ILE A 87 -3.88 6.73 -12.74
N SER A 88 -4.58 6.64 -13.88
CA SER A 88 -5.78 7.44 -14.14
C SER A 88 -6.94 7.07 -13.21
N SER A 89 -7.77 8.05 -12.88
CA SER A 89 -9.05 7.88 -12.20
C SER A 89 -10.12 8.74 -12.89
N ARG A 90 -11.36 8.27 -12.89
CA ARG A 90 -12.51 9.00 -13.47
C ARG A 90 -12.88 10.24 -12.67
N LYS A 91 -12.62 10.26 -11.36
CA LYS A 91 -12.98 11.33 -10.42
C LYS A 91 -14.48 11.62 -10.40
N VAL A 92 -15.28 10.58 -10.55
CA VAL A 92 -16.75 10.64 -10.54
C VAL A 92 -17.28 9.76 -9.41
N ASP A 93 -17.90 10.36 -8.42
CA ASP A 93 -18.49 9.64 -7.29
C ASP A 93 -19.57 8.66 -7.76
N ASN A 94 -19.70 7.54 -7.07
CA ASN A 94 -20.54 6.39 -7.42
C ASN A 94 -20.19 5.69 -8.73
N TYR A 95 -19.12 6.11 -9.42
CA TYR A 95 -18.56 5.45 -10.59
C TYR A 95 -17.11 5.00 -10.35
N GLU A 96 -16.18 5.91 -10.24
CA GLU A 96 -14.79 5.75 -9.78
C GLU A 96 -14.31 7.10 -9.26
N ILE A 97 -14.41 7.31 -7.97
CA ILE A 97 -14.03 8.59 -7.38
C ILE A 97 -12.50 8.76 -7.35
N THR A 98 -11.77 7.68 -7.07
CA THR A 98 -10.31 7.70 -7.02
C THR A 98 -9.71 6.32 -7.27
N THR A 99 -8.41 6.28 -7.59
CA THR A 99 -7.60 5.06 -7.73
C THR A 99 -6.43 5.15 -6.77
N ILE A 100 -6.41 4.28 -5.78
CA ILE A 100 -5.43 4.33 -4.69
C ILE A 100 -4.47 3.16 -4.76
N PRO A 101 -3.14 3.37 -4.82
CA PRO A 101 -2.14 2.32 -4.68
C PRO A 101 -2.31 1.55 -3.37
N THR A 102 -2.01 0.26 -3.38
CA THR A 102 -2.07 -0.60 -2.18
C THR A 102 -0.75 -1.31 -1.89
N SER A 103 0.03 -1.66 -2.90
CA SER A 103 1.41 -2.14 -2.76
C SER A 103 2.22 -1.97 -4.05
N GLY A 104 3.53 -2.16 -3.97
CA GLY A 104 4.42 -2.18 -5.13
C GLY A 104 5.57 -3.15 -4.95
N PHE A 105 6.10 -3.67 -6.06
CA PHE A 105 7.27 -4.53 -6.10
C PHE A 105 7.92 -4.51 -7.48
N ALA A 106 9.13 -5.08 -7.60
CA ALA A 106 9.87 -5.20 -8.85
C ALA A 106 10.19 -6.66 -9.18
N LEU A 107 10.14 -7.01 -10.46
CA LEU A 107 10.71 -8.24 -11.00
C LEU A 107 11.62 -7.86 -12.18
N GLY A 108 12.93 -7.94 -11.95
CA GLY A 108 13.90 -7.42 -12.89
C GLY A 108 13.73 -5.91 -13.09
N LYS A 109 13.54 -5.49 -14.35
CA LYS A 109 13.33 -4.06 -14.68
C LYS A 109 11.89 -3.60 -14.55
N ARG A 110 10.92 -4.55 -14.63
CA ARG A 110 9.50 -4.22 -14.57
C ARG A 110 9.06 -3.96 -13.13
N GLN A 111 8.39 -2.84 -12.94
CA GLN A 111 7.74 -2.48 -11.70
C GLN A 111 6.27 -2.87 -11.76
N TYR A 112 5.73 -3.32 -10.64
CA TYR A 112 4.31 -3.66 -10.47
C TYR A 112 3.73 -2.87 -9.31
N MET A 113 2.49 -2.47 -9.44
CA MET A 113 1.74 -1.77 -8.40
C MET A 113 0.33 -2.34 -8.36
N SER A 114 -0.10 -2.82 -7.19
CA SER A 114 -1.51 -3.09 -6.96
C SER A 114 -2.23 -1.81 -6.54
N TYR A 115 -3.50 -1.69 -6.91
CA TYR A 115 -4.33 -0.53 -6.58
C TYR A 115 -5.78 -0.95 -6.40
N MET A 116 -6.55 -0.13 -5.71
CA MET A 116 -8.01 -0.25 -5.64
C MET A 116 -8.68 0.86 -6.44
N SER A 117 -9.68 0.48 -7.25
CA SER A 117 -10.62 1.40 -7.89
C SER A 117 -11.74 1.68 -6.91
N ILE A 118 -11.74 2.85 -6.29
CA ILE A 118 -12.77 3.22 -5.30
C ILE A 118 -13.97 3.80 -6.03
N ARG A 119 -15.11 3.19 -5.83
CA ARG A 119 -16.40 3.64 -6.37
C ARG A 119 -16.90 4.87 -5.63
N THR A 120 -16.95 4.78 -4.30
CA THR A 120 -17.41 5.85 -3.42
C THR A 120 -16.86 5.68 -2.01
N TRP A 121 -16.66 6.77 -1.31
CA TRP A 121 -16.34 6.78 0.11
C TRP A 121 -17.61 6.63 0.93
N GLY A 122 -17.57 5.80 1.97
CA GLY A 122 -18.67 5.66 2.93
C GLY A 122 -18.74 6.84 3.91
N PRO A 123 -19.87 6.98 4.60
CA PRO A 123 -20.07 8.05 5.59
C PRO A 123 -19.26 7.81 6.89
N ILE A 124 -18.77 6.61 7.10
CA ILE A 124 -18.00 6.22 8.30
C ILE A 124 -16.54 6.03 7.89
N PRO A 125 -15.56 6.61 8.62
CA PRO A 125 -14.14 6.39 8.36
C PRO A 125 -13.78 4.89 8.34
N GLY A 126 -13.01 4.48 7.33
CA GLY A 126 -12.62 3.07 7.15
C GLY A 126 -13.64 2.21 6.39
N ILE A 127 -14.73 2.79 5.91
CA ILE A 127 -15.70 2.13 5.04
C ILE A 127 -15.70 2.82 3.68
N TRP A 128 -15.53 2.04 2.64
CA TRP A 128 -15.66 2.48 1.23
C TRP A 128 -16.06 1.31 0.36
N LEU A 129 -16.57 1.61 -0.81
CA LEU A 129 -16.90 0.60 -1.83
C LEU A 129 -15.89 0.68 -2.97
N THR A 130 -15.38 -0.46 -3.37
CA THR A 130 -14.51 -0.61 -4.54
C THR A 130 -15.29 -1.20 -5.72
N ASN A 131 -14.85 -0.86 -6.92
CA ASN A 131 -15.24 -1.56 -8.14
C ASN A 131 -14.43 -2.85 -8.28
N TYR A 132 -13.10 -2.75 -8.06
CA TYR A 132 -12.15 -3.85 -8.13
C TYR A 132 -10.82 -3.48 -7.49
N GLY A 133 -10.05 -4.50 -7.09
CA GLY A 133 -8.60 -4.42 -6.94
C GLY A 133 -7.92 -4.74 -8.26
N GLY A 134 -6.89 -4.02 -8.65
CA GLY A 134 -6.23 -4.19 -9.94
C GLY A 134 -4.72 -4.11 -9.86
N MET A 135 -4.07 -4.43 -10.99
CA MET A 135 -2.63 -4.32 -11.18
C MET A 135 -2.29 -3.28 -12.25
N ALA A 136 -1.23 -2.53 -12.01
CA ALA A 136 -0.56 -1.70 -13.00
C ALA A 136 0.91 -2.09 -13.08
N TYR A 137 1.55 -1.83 -14.20
CA TYR A 137 2.98 -2.09 -14.41
C TYR A 137 3.67 -0.93 -15.12
N SER A 138 4.99 -0.87 -14.96
CA SER A 138 5.88 0.10 -15.60
C SER A 138 7.13 -0.59 -16.10
N ASP A 139 7.55 -0.29 -17.33
CA ASP A 139 8.76 -0.81 -17.94
C ASP A 139 9.86 0.24 -18.07
N ASP A 140 9.63 1.46 -17.57
CA ASP A 140 10.53 2.62 -17.67
C ASP A 140 11.00 3.12 -16.28
N GLY A 141 11.08 2.20 -15.32
CA GLY A 141 11.55 2.51 -13.96
C GLY A 141 10.55 3.24 -13.08
N GLY A 142 9.25 3.18 -13.41
CA GLY A 142 8.18 3.78 -12.64
C GLY A 142 7.76 5.18 -13.12
N SER A 143 8.24 5.62 -14.28
CA SER A 143 7.90 6.94 -14.84
C SER A 143 6.50 6.95 -15.46
N THR A 144 6.16 5.90 -16.21
CA THR A 144 4.80 5.72 -16.76
C THR A 144 4.22 4.38 -16.36
N TRP A 145 2.89 4.34 -16.20
CA TRP A 145 2.19 3.18 -15.69
C TRP A 145 1.01 2.80 -16.57
N THR A 146 0.87 1.51 -16.82
CA THR A 146 -0.24 0.92 -17.55
C THR A 146 -1.11 0.10 -16.60
N LYS A 147 -2.39 0.42 -16.48
CA LYS A 147 -3.36 -0.45 -15.80
C LYS A 147 -3.58 -1.70 -16.65
N ASP A 148 -3.34 -2.87 -16.06
CA ASP A 148 -3.66 -4.13 -16.72
C ASP A 148 -5.17 -4.36 -16.69
N GLN A 149 -5.74 -4.73 -17.83
CA GLN A 149 -7.19 -4.91 -17.94
C GLN A 149 -7.67 -6.30 -17.47
N TYR A 150 -6.77 -7.27 -17.34
CA TYR A 150 -7.09 -8.64 -16.98
C TYR A 150 -6.74 -9.01 -15.54
N ALA A 151 -5.62 -8.47 -15.02
CA ALA A 151 -5.18 -8.70 -13.65
C ALA A 151 -5.99 -7.82 -12.69
N ARG A 152 -7.27 -8.13 -12.55
CA ARG A 152 -8.18 -7.39 -11.67
C ARG A 152 -9.18 -8.34 -10.97
N TRP A 153 -9.52 -7.99 -9.75
CA TRP A 153 -10.45 -8.70 -8.87
C TRP A 153 -11.70 -7.86 -8.67
N ASP A 154 -12.71 -8.13 -9.49
CA ASP A 154 -13.98 -7.39 -9.46
C ASP A 154 -14.70 -7.61 -8.14
N ASN A 155 -15.22 -6.55 -7.53
CA ASN A 155 -15.92 -6.61 -6.26
C ASN A 155 -17.42 -6.91 -6.47
N ILE A 156 -17.70 -8.07 -7.04
CA ILE A 156 -19.08 -8.51 -7.32
C ILE A 156 -19.77 -8.80 -5.98
N PHE A 157 -20.84 -8.07 -5.71
CA PHE A 157 -21.63 -8.17 -4.46
C PHE A 157 -20.81 -7.99 -3.16
N GLY A 158 -19.64 -7.37 -3.23
CA GLY A 158 -18.78 -7.17 -2.07
C GLY A 158 -18.07 -8.44 -1.58
N LEU A 159 -17.97 -9.48 -2.40
CA LEU A 159 -17.47 -10.80 -2.01
C LEU A 159 -15.98 -11.01 -2.28
N SER A 160 -15.30 -10.10 -2.99
CA SER A 160 -13.86 -10.27 -3.26
C SER A 160 -13.02 -9.97 -2.04
N ASN A 161 -12.11 -10.89 -1.73
CA ASN A 161 -11.14 -10.77 -0.64
C ASN A 161 -9.84 -10.05 -1.05
N PHE A 162 -9.75 -9.51 -2.27
CA PHE A 162 -8.51 -8.92 -2.80
C PHE A 162 -8.74 -7.51 -3.36
N GLN A 163 -9.39 -6.66 -2.56
CA GLN A 163 -9.65 -5.27 -2.91
C GLN A 163 -8.51 -4.35 -2.44
N VAL A 164 -7.99 -4.58 -1.25
CA VAL A 164 -6.74 -4.01 -0.75
C VAL A 164 -5.73 -5.13 -0.69
N SER A 165 -4.60 -5.02 -1.37
CA SER A 165 -3.63 -6.11 -1.41
C SER A 165 -2.20 -5.64 -1.21
N SER A 166 -1.41 -6.49 -0.55
CA SER A 166 0.04 -6.39 -0.45
C SER A 166 0.68 -7.57 -1.18
N MET A 167 1.59 -7.29 -2.12
CA MET A 167 2.20 -8.31 -2.98
C MET A 167 3.69 -8.44 -2.69
N VAL A 168 4.16 -9.68 -2.50
CA VAL A 168 5.52 -9.98 -2.08
C VAL A 168 6.13 -11.07 -2.94
N PRO A 169 7.15 -10.76 -3.77
CA PRO A 169 7.93 -11.78 -4.45
C PRO A 169 8.78 -12.59 -3.45
N GLN A 170 8.61 -13.92 -3.43
CA GLN A 170 9.44 -14.82 -2.62
C GLN A 170 9.54 -16.20 -3.28
N GLY A 171 10.77 -16.76 -3.39
CA GLY A 171 11.00 -18.00 -4.11
C GLY A 171 10.51 -17.87 -5.56
N ASP A 172 9.75 -18.85 -6.05
CA ASP A 172 9.22 -18.89 -7.43
C ASP A 172 7.90 -18.11 -7.60
N TYR A 173 7.33 -17.58 -6.51
CA TYR A 173 6.01 -16.99 -6.51
C TYR A 173 6.02 -15.51 -6.13
N VAL A 174 4.97 -14.82 -6.54
CA VAL A 174 4.49 -13.59 -5.90
C VAL A 174 3.29 -13.99 -5.04
N TYR A 175 3.39 -13.71 -3.74
CA TYR A 175 2.30 -13.91 -2.78
C TYR A 175 1.46 -12.63 -2.70
N MET A 176 0.15 -12.78 -2.73
CA MET A 176 -0.81 -11.68 -2.63
C MET A 176 -1.62 -11.85 -1.37
N PHE A 177 -1.39 -10.97 -0.42
CA PHE A 177 -2.17 -10.86 0.82
C PHE A 177 -3.27 -9.84 0.57
N GLY A 178 -4.52 -10.23 0.72
CA GLY A 178 -5.65 -9.40 0.35
C GLY A 178 -6.71 -9.29 1.44
N THR A 179 -7.40 -8.15 1.44
CA THR A 179 -8.58 -7.92 2.27
C THR A 179 -9.74 -7.44 1.40
N PRO A 180 -11.00 -7.61 1.85
CA PRO A 180 -12.14 -6.93 1.26
C PRO A 180 -11.97 -5.41 1.29
N ASN A 181 -12.84 -4.69 0.61
CA ASN A 181 -12.86 -3.23 0.69
C ASN A 181 -13.16 -2.74 2.13
N GLY A 182 -12.65 -1.57 2.46
CA GLY A 182 -12.71 -1.03 3.81
C GLY A 182 -11.63 -1.61 4.73
N ARG A 183 -11.79 -1.39 6.03
CA ARG A 183 -10.82 -1.75 7.08
C ARG A 183 -11.30 -2.85 8.04
N LEU A 184 -12.44 -3.49 7.74
CA LEU A 184 -13.08 -4.44 8.66
C LEU A 184 -12.76 -5.92 8.34
N GLY A 185 -12.25 -6.20 7.14
CA GLY A 185 -12.06 -7.56 6.66
C GLY A 185 -10.93 -8.33 7.32
N SER A 186 -10.96 -9.64 7.14
CA SER A 186 -9.86 -10.55 7.45
C SER A 186 -8.91 -10.63 6.27
N THR A 187 -7.69 -11.10 6.50
CA THR A 187 -6.67 -11.25 5.44
C THR A 187 -6.72 -12.63 4.82
N ALA A 188 -6.88 -12.69 3.51
CA ALA A 188 -6.80 -13.87 2.67
C ALA A 188 -5.44 -13.92 1.93
N LEU A 189 -5.13 -15.08 1.33
CA LEU A 189 -3.87 -15.30 0.65
C LEU A 189 -4.06 -15.94 -0.73
N ALA A 190 -3.34 -15.41 -1.71
CA ALA A 190 -3.18 -15.99 -3.03
C ALA A 190 -1.69 -16.05 -3.40
N ARG A 191 -1.36 -16.80 -4.43
CA ARG A 191 -0.03 -16.81 -5.05
C ARG A 191 -0.12 -16.97 -6.56
N VAL A 192 0.90 -16.51 -7.24
CA VAL A 192 1.05 -16.65 -8.70
C VAL A 192 2.52 -16.89 -9.03
N PRO A 193 2.88 -17.72 -10.03
CA PRO A 193 4.26 -17.80 -10.51
C PRO A 193 4.77 -16.43 -10.95
N LYS A 194 6.01 -16.09 -10.63
CA LYS A 194 6.61 -14.78 -10.98
C LYS A 194 6.52 -14.42 -12.46
N THR A 195 6.48 -15.43 -13.33
CA THR A 195 6.35 -15.26 -14.78
C THR A 195 4.92 -14.96 -15.25
N GLN A 196 3.92 -15.06 -14.34
CA GLN A 196 2.49 -15.01 -14.66
C GLN A 196 1.73 -13.92 -13.87
N VAL A 197 2.40 -12.93 -13.33
CA VAL A 197 1.81 -11.93 -12.41
C VAL A 197 0.56 -11.26 -12.96
N LEU A 198 0.53 -10.94 -14.27
CA LEU A 198 -0.61 -10.29 -14.92
C LEU A 198 -1.65 -11.29 -15.46
N ASN A 199 -1.42 -12.58 -15.31
CA ASN A 199 -2.38 -13.61 -15.71
C ASN A 199 -3.25 -14.03 -14.51
N LYS A 200 -4.42 -13.43 -14.35
CA LYS A 200 -5.34 -13.73 -13.25
C LYS A 200 -5.68 -15.23 -13.15
N THR A 201 -5.76 -15.94 -14.28
CA THR A 201 -6.11 -17.36 -14.30
C THR A 201 -5.01 -18.28 -13.74
N ALA A 202 -3.78 -17.77 -13.59
CA ALA A 202 -2.66 -18.50 -13.00
C ALA A 202 -2.61 -18.38 -11.47
N TYR A 203 -3.47 -17.56 -10.87
CA TYR A 203 -3.51 -17.41 -9.42
C TYR A 203 -4.12 -18.63 -8.74
N GLN A 204 -3.49 -19.03 -7.65
CA GLN A 204 -3.98 -20.03 -6.71
C GLN A 204 -4.32 -19.34 -5.40
N TYR A 205 -5.46 -19.68 -4.84
CA TYR A 205 -5.94 -19.14 -3.57
C TYR A 205 -5.78 -20.17 -2.46
N TRP A 206 -5.46 -19.70 -1.25
CA TRP A 206 -5.37 -20.56 -0.08
C TRP A 206 -6.76 -20.87 0.45
N VAL A 207 -7.18 -22.13 0.34
CA VAL A 207 -8.53 -22.59 0.70
C VAL A 207 -8.42 -23.83 1.59
N ASN A 208 -8.81 -23.70 2.85
CA ASN A 208 -8.85 -24.80 3.82
C ASN A 208 -7.57 -25.66 3.83
N GLY A 209 -6.39 -25.02 3.91
CA GLY A 209 -5.10 -25.71 4.01
C GLY A 209 -4.49 -26.13 2.68
N THR A 210 -5.06 -25.77 1.53
CA THR A 210 -4.55 -26.12 0.20
C THR A 210 -4.57 -24.99 -0.79
N TRP A 211 -3.63 -25.00 -1.75
CA TRP A 211 -3.63 -24.07 -2.88
C TRP A 211 -4.59 -24.54 -3.98
N ARG A 212 -5.55 -23.70 -4.39
CA ARG A 212 -6.56 -24.04 -5.38
C ARG A 212 -6.76 -22.93 -6.43
N PRO A 213 -6.88 -23.28 -7.72
CA PRO A 213 -7.23 -22.34 -8.80
C PRO A 213 -8.76 -22.16 -8.87
N VAL A 214 -9.35 -21.50 -7.87
CA VAL A 214 -10.81 -21.29 -7.72
C VAL A 214 -11.13 -19.81 -7.68
N ALA A 215 -12.39 -19.43 -7.45
CA ALA A 215 -12.77 -18.04 -7.27
C ALA A 215 -12.08 -17.43 -6.04
N ASP A 216 -11.69 -16.18 -6.13
CA ASP A 216 -10.99 -15.43 -5.06
C ASP A 216 -11.85 -15.31 -3.79
N SER A 217 -13.17 -15.27 -3.93
CA SER A 217 -14.12 -15.28 -2.80
C SER A 217 -14.09 -16.58 -1.97
N SER A 218 -13.52 -17.68 -2.53
CA SER A 218 -13.35 -18.94 -1.81
C SER A 218 -12.12 -18.97 -0.89
N ALA A 219 -11.24 -17.99 -0.97
CA ALA A 219 -10.03 -17.93 -0.14
C ALA A 219 -10.40 -17.86 1.34
N THR A 220 -9.79 -18.74 2.15
CA THR A 220 -10.00 -18.74 3.60
C THR A 220 -9.04 -17.78 4.28
N PRO A 221 -9.49 -17.07 5.34
CA PRO A 221 -8.62 -16.17 6.09
C PRO A 221 -7.39 -16.88 6.66
N ILE A 222 -6.23 -16.23 6.57
CA ILE A 222 -5.00 -16.66 7.22
C ILE A 222 -4.81 -16.02 8.59
N PHE A 223 -5.42 -14.86 8.81
CA PHE A 223 -5.66 -14.25 10.12
C PHE A 223 -6.88 -13.34 10.08
N GLY A 224 -7.50 -13.16 11.26
CA GLY A 224 -8.72 -12.37 11.39
C GLY A 224 -8.47 -10.87 11.34
N GLY A 225 -9.53 -10.13 10.96
CA GLY A 225 -9.56 -8.66 11.04
C GLY A 225 -9.94 -8.12 12.43
N PRO A 226 -10.12 -6.79 12.53
CA PRO A 226 -10.17 -5.82 11.42
C PRO A 226 -8.79 -5.50 10.85
N THR A 227 -8.64 -5.55 9.53
CA THR A 227 -7.38 -5.28 8.84
C THR A 227 -7.56 -4.11 7.86
N GLY A 228 -6.89 -3.00 8.14
CA GLY A 228 -6.84 -1.82 7.28
C GLY A 228 -5.75 -1.94 6.21
N GLU A 229 -5.13 -0.81 5.89
CA GLU A 229 -4.02 -0.74 4.95
C GLU A 229 -2.94 -1.76 5.34
N LEU A 230 -2.61 -2.65 4.41
CA LEU A 230 -1.79 -3.83 4.66
C LEU A 230 -0.43 -3.72 3.97
N SER A 231 0.63 -3.93 4.72
CA SER A 231 1.99 -4.03 4.22
C SER A 231 2.61 -5.34 4.67
N VAL A 232 3.02 -6.18 3.73
CA VAL A 232 3.67 -7.46 4.05
C VAL A 232 5.06 -7.50 3.42
N ARG A 233 6.01 -8.08 4.14
CA ARG A 233 7.33 -8.43 3.62
C ARG A 233 7.80 -9.79 4.12
N TYR A 234 8.74 -10.38 3.41
CA TYR A 234 9.58 -11.43 3.96
C TYR A 234 10.88 -10.80 4.49
N ASN A 235 11.17 -11.01 5.75
CA ASN A 235 12.42 -10.53 6.37
C ASN A 235 13.49 -11.59 6.22
N GLU A 236 14.45 -11.37 5.33
CA GLU A 236 15.54 -12.31 5.05
C GLU A 236 16.47 -12.57 6.25
N GLN A 237 16.59 -11.63 7.16
CA GLN A 237 17.43 -11.76 8.35
C GLN A 237 16.80 -12.69 9.40
N SER A 238 15.53 -12.47 9.72
CA SER A 238 14.80 -13.30 10.69
C SER A 238 14.15 -14.54 10.09
N LYS A 239 14.15 -14.66 8.73
CA LYS A 239 13.44 -15.71 7.97
C LYS A 239 11.95 -15.79 8.31
N LYS A 240 11.33 -14.62 8.58
CA LYS A 240 9.92 -14.51 8.90
C LYS A 240 9.17 -13.61 7.92
N TRP A 241 7.93 -13.93 7.72
CA TRP A 241 6.94 -13.03 7.15
C TRP A 241 6.51 -12.04 8.20
N GLN A 242 6.41 -10.78 7.84
CA GLN A 242 5.97 -9.67 8.69
C GLN A 242 4.82 -8.96 8.01
N ALA A 243 3.70 -8.79 8.69
CA ALA A 243 2.53 -8.06 8.22
C ALA A 243 2.25 -6.89 9.17
N SER A 244 2.28 -5.67 8.65
CA SER A 244 1.90 -4.45 9.35
C SER A 244 0.61 -3.90 8.75
N TYR A 245 -0.31 -3.44 9.61
CA TYR A 245 -1.59 -2.87 9.17
C TYR A 245 -2.24 -2.04 10.27
N LEU A 246 -3.20 -1.21 9.88
CA LEU A 246 -4.07 -0.53 10.84
C LEU A 246 -5.12 -1.51 11.37
N ASP A 247 -5.09 -1.78 12.66
CA ASP A 247 -6.16 -2.48 13.40
C ASP A 247 -7.06 -1.42 14.05
N ILE A 248 -8.22 -1.16 13.45
CA ILE A 248 -9.15 -0.14 13.95
C ILE A 248 -9.81 -0.54 15.27
N GLY A 249 -9.91 -1.85 15.57
CA GLY A 249 -10.42 -2.35 16.84
C GLY A 249 -9.48 -2.04 18.00
N ARG A 250 -8.17 -2.03 17.75
CA ARG A 250 -7.12 -1.64 18.69
C ARG A 250 -6.80 -0.14 18.66
N GLY A 251 -7.23 0.57 17.61
CA GLY A 251 -6.82 1.94 17.36
C GLY A 251 -5.31 2.07 17.20
N ALA A 252 -4.66 1.12 16.52
CA ALA A 252 -3.22 1.03 16.41
C ALA A 252 -2.75 0.48 15.08
N ILE A 253 -1.57 0.91 14.63
CA ILE A 253 -0.80 0.15 13.64
C ILE A 253 -0.11 -0.99 14.38
N VAL A 254 -0.29 -2.20 13.87
CA VAL A 254 0.20 -3.43 14.49
C VAL A 254 1.15 -4.20 13.58
N LEU A 255 1.90 -5.13 14.17
CA LEU A 255 2.76 -6.10 13.49
C LEU A 255 2.34 -7.51 13.87
N ARG A 256 2.28 -8.39 12.87
CA ARG A 256 2.22 -9.84 13.03
C ARG A 256 3.41 -10.49 12.33
N GLU A 257 3.83 -11.64 12.84
CA GLU A 257 4.89 -12.44 12.23
C GLU A 257 4.46 -13.90 12.04
N SER A 258 5.01 -14.54 11.00
CA SER A 258 4.82 -15.96 10.73
C SER A 258 6.06 -16.57 10.06
N ALA A 259 6.30 -17.86 10.25
CA ALA A 259 7.35 -18.60 9.54
C ALA A 259 6.96 -18.87 8.08
N THR A 260 5.68 -18.99 7.77
CA THR A 260 5.16 -19.27 6.42
C THR A 260 4.08 -18.24 6.04
N PRO A 261 3.85 -17.97 4.74
CA PRO A 261 2.87 -16.96 4.34
C PRO A 261 1.44 -17.36 4.71
N GLN A 262 1.12 -18.65 4.75
CA GLN A 262 -0.22 -19.15 5.07
C GLN A 262 -0.51 -19.29 6.57
N GLY A 263 0.45 -19.07 7.43
CA GLY A 263 0.17 -19.08 8.86
C GLY A 263 1.12 -20.00 9.63
N LEU A 264 1.10 -20.12 10.91
CA LEU A 264 0.45 -19.51 12.03
C LEU A 264 0.96 -18.08 12.29
N TRP A 265 0.12 -17.11 12.12
CA TRP A 265 0.49 -15.72 12.40
C TRP A 265 0.40 -15.42 13.90
N SER A 266 1.37 -14.70 14.43
CA SER A 266 1.39 -14.26 15.84
C SER A 266 0.18 -13.40 16.18
N GLN A 267 -0.11 -13.21 17.47
CA GLN A 267 -1.00 -12.15 17.91
C GLN A 267 -0.46 -10.78 17.51
N PRO A 268 -1.33 -9.79 17.20
CA PRO A 268 -0.88 -8.46 16.79
C PRO A 268 -0.18 -7.73 17.95
N ALA A 269 1.04 -7.25 17.69
CA ALA A 269 1.79 -6.38 18.57
C ALA A 269 1.65 -4.93 18.10
N ASN A 270 1.36 -4.00 19.01
CA ASN A 270 1.23 -2.58 18.67
C ASN A 270 2.59 -1.98 18.30
N LEU A 271 2.68 -1.34 17.14
CA LEU A 271 3.81 -0.53 16.72
C LEU A 271 3.62 0.93 17.15
N VAL A 272 2.46 1.50 16.88
CA VAL A 272 2.07 2.85 17.32
C VAL A 272 0.57 2.88 17.56
N THR A 273 0.16 3.49 18.66
CA THR A 273 -1.25 3.63 19.02
C THR A 273 -1.80 5.01 18.68
N GLY A 274 -3.13 5.10 18.52
CA GLY A 274 -3.81 6.38 18.33
C GLY A 274 -3.68 7.34 19.52
N SER A 275 -3.39 6.84 20.73
CA SER A 275 -3.08 7.69 21.89
C SER A 275 -1.70 8.34 21.78
N GLN A 276 -0.71 7.62 21.23
CA GLN A 276 0.63 8.14 20.97
C GLN A 276 0.66 9.05 19.72
N TYR A 277 -0.10 8.69 18.71
CA TYR A 277 -0.15 9.39 17.44
C TYR A 277 -1.60 9.48 16.91
N PRO A 278 -2.34 10.51 17.30
CA PRO A 278 -3.77 10.61 17.01
C PRO A 278 -4.10 10.56 15.51
N GLN A 279 -5.12 9.77 15.17
CA GLN A 279 -5.62 9.57 13.80
C GLN A 279 -4.56 9.02 12.83
N VAL A 280 -3.65 8.19 13.36
CA VAL A 280 -2.66 7.45 12.55
C VAL A 280 -3.33 6.37 11.73
N TYR A 281 -2.83 6.16 10.50
CA TYR A 281 -3.20 5.06 9.61
C TYR A 281 -2.07 4.75 8.62
N GLY A 282 -2.26 3.72 7.79
CA GLY A 282 -1.21 3.18 6.93
C GLY A 282 -0.37 2.14 7.69
N GLY A 283 0.93 2.27 7.67
CA GLY A 283 1.86 1.34 8.32
C GLY A 283 2.63 0.50 7.31
N PHE A 284 3.21 1.16 6.28
CA PHE A 284 3.92 0.47 5.21
C PHE A 284 5.39 0.29 5.56
N ILE A 285 5.82 -0.97 5.74
CA ILE A 285 7.17 -1.33 6.14
C ILE A 285 8.16 -0.88 5.06
N HIS A 286 9.21 -0.15 5.47
CA HIS A 286 10.26 0.26 4.55
C HIS A 286 11.15 -0.95 4.18
N PRO A 287 11.44 -1.21 2.90
CA PRO A 287 12.17 -2.40 2.47
C PRO A 287 13.58 -2.51 3.05
N TRP A 288 14.20 -1.40 3.40
CA TRP A 288 15.53 -1.35 4.00
C TRP A 288 15.53 -1.37 5.54
N SER A 289 14.42 -1.65 6.18
CA SER A 289 14.40 -1.92 7.63
C SER A 289 15.20 -3.17 7.95
N THR A 290 16.23 -3.04 8.77
CA THR A 290 17.13 -4.13 9.17
C THR A 290 17.41 -4.11 10.66
N GLY A 291 17.85 -5.24 11.20
CA GLY A 291 18.14 -5.39 12.62
C GLY A 291 16.87 -5.30 13.48
N ASP A 292 17.02 -4.74 14.67
CA ASP A 292 15.94 -4.59 15.65
C ASP A 292 15.06 -3.36 15.38
N ASP A 293 15.44 -2.51 14.43
CA ASP A 293 14.71 -1.30 14.11
C ASP A 293 13.78 -1.55 12.91
N LEU A 294 12.48 -1.48 13.15
CA LEU A 294 11.48 -1.48 12.11
C LEU A 294 11.15 -0.03 11.71
N TYR A 295 11.46 0.31 10.46
CA TYR A 295 11.06 1.56 9.86
C TYR A 295 9.82 1.35 8.99
N PHE A 296 8.83 2.21 9.13
CA PHE A 296 7.61 2.17 8.33
C PHE A 296 7.07 3.59 8.12
N THR A 297 6.36 3.80 7.04
CA THR A 297 5.64 5.04 6.81
C THR A 297 4.27 4.96 7.46
N ALA A 298 3.82 6.06 8.01
CA ALA A 298 2.48 6.23 8.54
C ALA A 298 1.92 7.59 8.16
N SER A 299 0.60 7.66 8.04
CA SER A 299 -0.12 8.88 7.73
C SER A 299 -0.90 9.37 8.94
N LYS A 300 -1.12 10.66 9.00
CA LYS A 300 -1.94 11.31 10.02
C LYS A 300 -3.06 12.11 9.35
N TRP A 301 -4.30 11.75 9.64
CA TRP A 301 -5.44 12.38 9.00
C TRP A 301 -5.54 13.89 9.23
N THR A 302 -5.21 14.33 10.48
CA THR A 302 -5.29 15.74 10.85
C THR A 302 -4.36 16.66 10.08
N THR A 303 -3.18 16.18 9.68
CA THR A 303 -2.20 16.93 8.89
C THR A 303 -2.19 16.52 7.44
N TYR A 304 -2.76 15.35 7.14
CA TYR A 304 -2.76 14.69 5.86
C TYR A 304 -1.37 14.63 5.22
N ASN A 305 -0.43 14.09 5.97
CA ASN A 305 0.96 13.95 5.56
C ASN A 305 1.53 12.59 6.01
N VAL A 306 2.55 12.14 5.27
CA VAL A 306 3.28 10.89 5.50
C VAL A 306 4.54 11.17 6.29
N GLU A 307 4.79 10.38 7.31
CA GLU A 307 5.99 10.43 8.15
C GLU A 307 6.66 9.05 8.18
N LEU A 308 8.00 9.04 8.29
CA LEU A 308 8.74 7.81 8.57
C LEU A 308 8.82 7.61 10.07
N MET A 309 8.36 6.47 10.52
CA MET A 309 8.40 6.06 11.92
C MET A 309 9.46 4.98 12.13
N ARG A 310 9.97 4.91 13.36
CA ARG A 310 10.88 3.87 13.83
C ARG A 310 10.38 3.27 15.13
N VAL A 311 10.32 1.95 15.20
CA VAL A 311 10.02 1.19 16.41
C VAL A 311 11.05 0.07 16.56
N ARG A 312 11.55 -0.14 17.76
CA ARG A 312 12.39 -1.29 18.05
C ARG A 312 11.49 -2.50 18.27
N VAL A 313 11.68 -3.52 17.42
CA VAL A 313 11.04 -4.83 17.57
C VAL A 313 12.08 -5.81 18.13
N ARG A 314 11.76 -6.41 19.27
CA ARG A 314 12.63 -7.39 19.93
C ARG A 314 12.32 -8.79 19.47
#